data_3cd6a3e3625ee7807a6078ffed645f7f
#
_entry.id   3cd6a3e3625ee7807a6078ffed645f7f
#
_cell.length_a   1.000
_cell.length_b   1.000
_cell.length_c   1.000
_cell.angle_alpha   90.00
_cell.angle_beta   90.00
_cell.angle_gamma   90.00
#
_symmetry.space_group_name_H-M   'P 1'
#
loop_
_entity.id
_entity.type
_entity.pdbx_description
1 polymer ?
#
loop_
_entity_poly.entity_id
_entity_poly.type
_entity_poly.pdbx_seq_one_letter_code
_entity_poly.pdbx_strand_id
1 'polypeptide(L)'
;MLVLLTACLWLSNSVAQTSDSLIVDCLQKEGVKFSHNNSVTLLMNGQEKFDDMFSAIRQARSSVHLEYFNFRNDSIANMLFDLLAEKVKEGVEVRALFDAFGNSSNNRPLKKKHLKSIRQRGIEIYEFSPLRFPWINQVLHRDHRKIVIIDGQIAYTGGMNVADYYIKGTKQVGEWHDMHCRIDGDEVNTLQAIFLRIWNKTAKQNVHGAKYYRGVRGGYYFEGLKPDTCATAGKKMVGIINREPRTTNRIIRTFYAGAINNAKDSIKIVTPYFTLIPKIKKALRKAAKRGVKVEVMISERSDIPLTPDCVFYNAHKMMKHGVDVWVYRPGFHHTKIIMVDGKFCTVGSANLDARSMRFDYEENAVIVDPCTTRQLNDMFERDKKKSFLLTPEYWKTQRTGWQKPRELNIARSTTEENPARRRETYYAEPGISREAQQEIKRILWNERMKAEAKKDAESLKDKFNS
;
A
#
# COMPACT_ATOMS: atom_id res chain seq x y z
N MET A 1 -3.56 20.84 72.80
CA MET A 1 -3.19 21.52 71.55
C MET A 1 -3.03 20.40 70.53
N LEU A 2 -4.11 20.14 69.80
CA LEU A 2 -4.22 19.01 68.86
C LEU A 2 -3.89 19.54 67.46
N VAL A 3 -2.78 19.10 66.88
CA VAL A 3 -2.40 19.45 65.50
C VAL A 3 -3.05 18.43 64.57
N LEU A 4 -4.06 18.85 63.84
CA LEU A 4 -4.68 18.11 62.76
C LEU A 4 -3.75 18.17 61.52
N LEU A 5 -3.07 17.08 61.22
CA LEU A 5 -2.39 16.84 59.95
C LEU A 5 -3.44 16.48 58.87
N THR A 6 -3.84 17.46 58.05
CA THR A 6 -4.60 17.21 56.84
C THR A 6 -3.65 16.71 55.76
N ALA A 7 -3.59 15.39 55.59
CA ALA A 7 -2.95 14.79 54.41
C ALA A 7 -3.83 15.03 53.17
N CYS A 8 -3.50 16.02 52.38
CA CYS A 8 -4.06 16.15 51.01
C CYS A 8 -3.55 15.00 50.16
N LEU A 9 -4.36 13.93 50.08
CA LEU A 9 -4.22 12.89 49.04
C LEU A 9 -4.49 13.55 47.67
N TRP A 10 -3.45 13.95 46.97
CA TRP A 10 -3.51 14.19 45.54
C TRP A 10 -3.73 12.85 44.84
N LEU A 11 -4.99 12.45 44.70
CA LEU A 11 -5.38 11.44 43.74
C LEU A 11 -5.15 12.04 42.33
N SER A 12 -3.97 11.89 41.81
CA SER A 12 -3.74 12.05 40.38
C SER A 12 -4.55 10.95 39.69
N ASN A 13 -5.76 11.29 39.26
CA ASN A 13 -6.49 10.50 38.28
C ASN A 13 -5.65 10.44 37.03
N SER A 14 -4.70 9.53 36.95
CA SER A 14 -4.06 9.17 35.71
C SER A 14 -5.13 8.49 34.85
N VAL A 15 -5.82 9.27 34.03
CA VAL A 15 -6.67 8.72 32.97
C VAL A 15 -5.80 7.74 32.19
N ALA A 16 -6.13 6.47 32.24
CA ALA A 16 -5.36 5.44 31.55
C ALA A 16 -5.31 5.80 30.05
N GLN A 17 -4.11 6.06 29.55
CA GLN A 17 -3.92 6.39 28.14
C GLN A 17 -4.50 5.31 27.24
N THR A 18 -5.27 5.71 26.25
CA THR A 18 -5.91 4.83 25.27
C THR A 18 -4.93 4.47 24.14
N SER A 19 -5.21 3.42 23.37
CA SER A 19 -4.33 2.99 22.28
C SER A 19 -4.17 4.06 21.19
N ASP A 20 -5.23 4.82 20.92
CA ASP A 20 -5.22 5.94 19.96
C ASP A 20 -4.37 7.11 20.46
N SER A 21 -4.50 7.53 21.73
CA SER A 21 -3.64 8.59 22.27
C SER A 21 -2.17 8.18 22.26
N LEU A 22 -1.86 6.95 22.64
CA LEU A 22 -0.50 6.42 22.64
C LEU A 22 0.13 6.36 21.25
N ILE A 23 -0.64 6.01 20.21
CA ILE A 23 -0.10 5.99 18.84
C ILE A 23 0.09 7.39 18.28
N VAL A 24 -0.82 8.32 18.56
CA VAL A 24 -0.69 9.73 18.19
C VAL A 24 0.57 10.33 18.81
N ASP A 25 0.76 10.18 20.12
CA ASP A 25 1.96 10.65 20.83
C ASP A 25 3.25 10.04 20.27
N CYS A 26 3.22 8.75 19.96
CA CYS A 26 4.34 8.04 19.36
C CYS A 26 4.74 8.64 18.00
N LEU A 27 3.75 8.94 17.14
CA LEU A 27 3.97 9.45 15.80
C LEU A 27 4.33 10.95 15.81
N GLN A 28 3.77 11.73 16.71
CA GLN A 28 4.15 13.14 16.90
C GLN A 28 5.62 13.28 17.31
N LYS A 29 6.13 12.37 18.14
CA LYS A 29 7.57 12.30 18.48
C LYS A 29 8.47 11.99 17.27
N GLU A 30 7.92 11.29 16.28
CA GLU A 30 8.59 11.03 14.99
C GLU A 30 8.36 12.15 13.96
N GLY A 31 7.71 13.26 14.35
CA GLY A 31 7.47 14.44 13.52
C GLY A 31 6.21 14.40 12.66
N VAL A 32 5.31 13.42 12.87
CA VAL A 32 4.01 13.39 12.18
C VAL A 32 3.08 14.42 12.77
N LYS A 33 2.52 15.25 11.92
CA LYS A 33 1.46 16.20 12.31
C LYS A 33 0.10 15.52 12.17
N PHE A 34 -0.82 15.88 13.05
CA PHE A 34 -2.23 15.50 12.97
C PHE A 34 -3.09 16.74 12.90
N SER A 35 -4.07 16.74 12.03
CA SER A 35 -5.11 17.76 11.96
C SER A 35 -6.50 17.17 12.28
N HIS A 36 -7.44 18.03 12.70
CA HIS A 36 -8.74 17.58 13.24
C HIS A 36 -9.95 17.97 12.37
N ASN A 37 -9.72 18.49 11.18
CA ASN A 37 -10.75 19.04 10.31
C ASN A 37 -10.81 18.29 8.97
N ASN A 38 -10.78 16.96 9.02
CA ASN A 38 -10.83 16.14 7.82
C ASN A 38 -12.15 15.35 7.71
N SER A 39 -12.62 15.18 6.47
CA SER A 39 -13.49 14.09 6.08
C SER A 39 -12.64 12.98 5.44
N VAL A 40 -13.02 11.74 5.67
CA VAL A 40 -12.39 10.58 5.03
C VAL A 40 -13.47 9.67 4.48
N THR A 41 -13.52 9.55 3.17
CA THR A 41 -14.43 8.65 2.46
C THR A 41 -13.70 7.40 2.02
N LEU A 42 -14.13 6.23 2.49
CA LEU A 42 -13.57 4.95 2.08
C LEU A 42 -14.09 4.55 0.70
N LEU A 43 -13.19 4.14 -0.20
CA LEU A 43 -13.45 3.65 -1.54
C LEU A 43 -13.01 2.17 -1.56
N MET A 44 -13.99 1.28 -1.38
CA MET A 44 -13.77 -0.12 -1.00
C MET A 44 -13.49 -1.06 -2.18
N ASN A 45 -13.46 -0.54 -3.39
CA ASN A 45 -13.16 -1.30 -4.62
C ASN A 45 -12.73 -0.37 -5.75
N GLY A 46 -12.28 -0.96 -6.86
CA GLY A 46 -11.81 -0.19 -8.01
C GLY A 46 -12.89 0.64 -8.66
N GLN A 47 -14.13 0.13 -8.75
CA GLN A 47 -15.24 0.88 -9.36
C GLN A 47 -15.51 2.17 -8.58
N GLU A 48 -15.70 2.07 -7.25
CA GLU A 48 -15.91 3.23 -6.39
C GLU A 48 -14.77 4.25 -6.50
N LYS A 49 -13.51 3.76 -6.50
CA LYS A 49 -12.34 4.63 -6.59
C LYS A 49 -12.28 5.38 -7.91
N PHE A 50 -12.48 4.70 -9.04
CA PHE A 50 -12.35 5.34 -10.34
C PHE A 50 -13.54 6.25 -10.66
N ASP A 51 -14.76 5.88 -10.29
CA ASP A 51 -15.93 6.72 -10.49
C ASP A 51 -15.82 8.03 -9.70
N ASP A 52 -15.48 7.95 -8.42
CA ASP A 52 -15.29 9.09 -7.53
C ASP A 52 -14.14 9.99 -8.01
N MET A 53 -12.97 9.41 -8.31
CA MET A 53 -11.78 10.14 -8.74
C MET A 53 -11.98 10.80 -10.12
N PHE A 54 -12.61 10.12 -11.07
CA PHE A 54 -12.86 10.70 -12.41
C PHE A 54 -13.89 11.81 -12.33
N SER A 55 -14.95 11.65 -11.49
CA SER A 55 -15.91 12.73 -11.24
C SER A 55 -15.22 13.96 -10.65
N ALA A 56 -14.32 13.78 -9.71
CA ALA A 56 -13.54 14.87 -9.13
C ALA A 56 -12.60 15.54 -10.16
N ILE A 57 -11.89 14.75 -10.99
CA ILE A 57 -11.01 15.29 -12.04
C ILE A 57 -11.79 16.11 -13.06
N ARG A 58 -13.00 15.69 -13.46
CA ARG A 58 -13.86 16.50 -14.37
C ARG A 58 -14.13 17.89 -13.81
N GLN A 59 -14.21 18.04 -12.50
CA GLN A 59 -14.50 19.30 -11.81
C GLN A 59 -13.23 20.10 -11.48
N ALA A 60 -12.05 19.59 -11.76
CA ALA A 60 -10.78 20.28 -11.50
C ALA A 60 -10.72 21.62 -12.25
N ARG A 61 -10.21 22.66 -11.58
CA ARG A 61 -10.15 24.04 -12.10
C ARG A 61 -8.73 24.60 -12.18
N SER A 62 -7.77 24.02 -11.47
CA SER A 62 -6.43 24.58 -11.41
C SER A 62 -5.30 23.56 -11.55
N SER A 63 -5.36 22.42 -10.87
CA SER A 63 -4.27 21.44 -10.93
C SER A 63 -4.73 20.02 -10.60
N VAL A 64 -4.16 19.04 -11.30
CA VAL A 64 -4.28 17.61 -10.98
C VAL A 64 -2.89 17.02 -10.89
N HIS A 65 -2.54 16.56 -9.72
CA HIS A 65 -1.25 15.92 -9.43
C HIS A 65 -1.45 14.43 -9.15
N LEU A 66 -0.69 13.57 -9.83
CA LEU A 66 -0.82 12.12 -9.71
C LEU A 66 0.55 11.48 -9.46
N GLU A 67 0.65 10.65 -8.45
CA GLU A 67 1.81 9.84 -8.11
C GLU A 67 1.36 8.38 -7.95
N TYR A 68 1.93 7.48 -8.77
CA TYR A 68 1.58 6.07 -8.74
C TYR A 68 2.81 5.17 -8.88
N PHE A 69 2.73 3.96 -8.36
CA PHE A 69 3.74 2.95 -8.65
C PHE A 69 3.72 2.56 -10.13
N ASN A 70 2.51 2.40 -10.72
CA ASN A 70 2.38 2.22 -12.16
C ASN A 70 1.06 2.76 -12.71
N PHE A 71 1.09 3.16 -13.98
CA PHE A 71 -0.06 3.27 -14.85
C PHE A 71 -0.02 2.10 -15.84
N ARG A 72 -1.01 1.24 -15.81
CA ARG A 72 -1.07 0.16 -16.77
C ARG A 72 -1.66 0.67 -18.08
N ASN A 73 -1.05 0.33 -19.24
CA ASN A 73 -1.59 0.73 -20.53
C ASN A 73 -2.83 -0.11 -20.89
N ASP A 74 -3.96 0.20 -20.27
CA ASP A 74 -5.26 -0.46 -20.42
C ASP A 74 -6.41 0.56 -20.47
N SER A 75 -7.66 0.09 -20.45
CA SER A 75 -8.83 0.96 -20.67
C SER A 75 -8.92 2.08 -19.62
N ILE A 76 -8.77 1.76 -18.34
CA ILE A 76 -8.89 2.74 -17.26
C ILE A 76 -7.80 3.80 -17.34
N ALA A 77 -6.55 3.41 -17.61
CA ALA A 77 -5.46 4.38 -17.73
C ALA A 77 -5.64 5.26 -18.98
N ASN A 78 -6.10 4.69 -20.10
CA ASN A 78 -6.38 5.49 -21.30
C ASN A 78 -7.52 6.49 -21.07
N MET A 79 -8.63 6.07 -20.44
CA MET A 79 -9.73 6.97 -20.06
C MET A 79 -9.24 8.08 -19.11
N LEU A 80 -8.36 7.76 -18.16
CA LEU A 80 -7.75 8.76 -17.27
C LEU A 80 -6.93 9.78 -18.09
N PHE A 81 -6.02 9.33 -18.97
CA PHE A 81 -5.20 10.24 -19.76
C PHE A 81 -6.03 11.05 -20.78
N ASP A 82 -7.13 10.51 -21.29
CA ASP A 82 -8.07 11.25 -22.13
C ASP A 82 -8.72 12.39 -21.33
N LEU A 83 -9.27 12.11 -20.17
CA LEU A 83 -9.85 13.10 -19.28
C LEU A 83 -8.82 14.15 -18.83
N LEU A 84 -7.61 13.76 -18.48
CA LEU A 84 -6.53 14.69 -18.11
C LEU A 84 -6.17 15.62 -19.26
N ALA A 85 -6.16 15.12 -20.50
CA ALA A 85 -5.89 15.96 -21.66
C ALA A 85 -7.02 16.96 -21.96
N GLU A 86 -8.27 16.61 -21.70
CA GLU A 86 -9.39 17.56 -21.74
C GLU A 86 -9.18 18.67 -20.71
N LYS A 87 -8.81 18.31 -19.47
CA LYS A 87 -8.54 19.29 -18.42
C LYS A 87 -7.36 20.22 -18.75
N VAL A 88 -6.30 19.71 -19.41
CA VAL A 88 -5.21 20.55 -19.90
C VAL A 88 -5.71 21.60 -20.90
N LYS A 89 -6.61 21.23 -21.82
CA LYS A 89 -7.23 22.20 -22.77
C LYS A 89 -8.05 23.27 -22.05
N GLU A 90 -8.61 22.95 -20.89
CA GLU A 90 -9.32 23.89 -20.02
C GLU A 90 -8.38 24.76 -19.16
N GLY A 91 -7.06 24.59 -19.30
CA GLY A 91 -6.06 25.36 -18.56
C GLY A 91 -5.66 24.78 -17.20
N VAL A 92 -6.05 23.55 -16.90
CA VAL A 92 -5.65 22.86 -15.67
C VAL A 92 -4.22 22.33 -15.78
N GLU A 93 -3.38 22.60 -14.77
CA GLU A 93 -2.01 22.08 -14.71
C GLU A 93 -2.03 20.59 -14.33
N VAL A 94 -1.58 19.71 -15.21
CA VAL A 94 -1.56 18.27 -14.98
C VAL A 94 -0.16 17.73 -14.87
N ARG A 95 0.18 17.14 -13.72
CA ARG A 95 1.48 16.52 -13.43
C ARG A 95 1.30 15.08 -12.97
N ALA A 96 1.96 14.15 -13.65
CA ALA A 96 1.90 12.72 -13.34
C ALA A 96 3.31 12.15 -13.11
N LEU A 97 3.47 11.38 -12.04
CA LEU A 97 4.69 10.69 -11.68
C LEU A 97 4.41 9.19 -11.55
N PHE A 98 5.32 8.35 -12.05
CA PHE A 98 5.23 6.91 -11.83
C PHE A 98 6.62 6.28 -11.64
N ASP A 99 6.66 5.17 -10.92
CA ASP A 99 7.90 4.44 -10.68
C ASP A 99 8.35 3.66 -11.93
N ALA A 100 9.60 3.82 -12.33
CA ALA A 100 10.13 3.17 -13.54
C ALA A 100 10.15 1.64 -13.43
N PHE A 101 10.47 1.08 -12.24
CA PHE A 101 10.41 -0.36 -12.02
C PHE A 101 8.96 -0.85 -11.96
N GLY A 102 8.07 -0.11 -11.28
CA GLY A 102 6.64 -0.41 -11.24
C GLY A 102 6.04 -0.46 -12.65
N ASN A 103 6.44 0.47 -13.51
CA ASN A 103 6.01 0.45 -14.91
C ASN A 103 6.58 -0.75 -15.67
N SER A 104 7.89 -1.02 -15.57
CA SER A 104 8.53 -2.09 -16.33
C SER A 104 8.13 -3.50 -15.88
N SER A 105 7.73 -3.65 -14.62
CA SER A 105 7.31 -4.94 -14.04
C SER A 105 5.88 -5.33 -14.37
N ASN A 106 5.05 -4.42 -14.90
CA ASN A 106 3.69 -4.76 -15.28
C ASN A 106 3.63 -5.29 -16.73
N ASN A 107 2.61 -6.10 -17.03
CA ASN A 107 2.47 -6.77 -18.33
C ASN A 107 1.99 -5.85 -19.47
N ARG A 108 1.57 -4.62 -19.18
CA ARG A 108 1.17 -3.58 -20.15
C ARG A 108 1.81 -2.24 -19.80
N PRO A 109 3.15 -2.12 -19.88
CA PRO A 109 3.85 -0.89 -19.48
C PRO A 109 3.57 0.26 -20.45
N LEU A 110 3.63 1.48 -19.91
CA LEU A 110 3.72 2.68 -20.73
C LEU A 110 5.11 2.69 -21.41
N LYS A 111 5.13 2.46 -22.72
CA LYS A 111 6.36 2.51 -23.53
C LYS A 111 6.67 3.95 -23.94
N LYS A 112 7.88 4.23 -24.43
CA LYS A 112 8.32 5.56 -24.88
C LYS A 112 7.33 6.24 -25.84
N LYS A 113 6.73 5.48 -26.78
CA LYS A 113 5.72 6.00 -27.73
C LYS A 113 4.44 6.49 -27.00
N HIS A 114 4.00 5.78 -25.95
CA HIS A 114 2.83 6.18 -25.16
C HIS A 114 3.13 7.44 -24.36
N LEU A 115 4.29 7.50 -23.71
CA LEU A 115 4.74 8.70 -22.98
C LEU A 115 4.88 9.92 -23.87
N LYS A 116 5.40 9.74 -25.12
CA LYS A 116 5.46 10.82 -26.11
C LYS A 116 4.06 11.33 -26.45
N SER A 117 3.12 10.43 -26.71
CA SER A 117 1.73 10.80 -27.03
C SER A 117 1.05 11.54 -25.86
N ILE A 118 1.24 11.07 -24.62
CA ILE A 118 0.68 11.71 -23.41
C ILE A 118 1.25 13.13 -23.27
N ARG A 119 2.57 13.31 -23.43
CA ARG A 119 3.21 14.63 -23.34
C ARG A 119 2.78 15.59 -24.44
N GLN A 120 2.56 15.10 -25.67
CA GLN A 120 2.04 15.91 -26.78
C GLN A 120 0.63 16.46 -26.52
N ARG A 121 -0.09 15.87 -25.58
CA ARG A 121 -1.41 16.32 -25.11
C ARG A 121 -1.33 17.34 -23.95
N GLY A 122 -0.11 17.80 -23.62
CA GLY A 122 0.14 18.80 -22.58
C GLY A 122 0.24 18.26 -21.15
N ILE A 123 0.19 16.95 -20.97
CA ILE A 123 0.35 16.32 -19.64
C ILE A 123 1.86 16.21 -19.33
N GLU A 124 2.29 16.82 -18.22
CA GLU A 124 3.64 16.61 -17.71
C GLU A 124 3.72 15.24 -17.03
N ILE A 125 4.44 14.28 -17.62
CA ILE A 125 4.59 12.94 -17.05
C ILE A 125 6.06 12.52 -17.00
N TYR A 126 6.51 12.05 -15.82
CA TYR A 126 7.90 11.65 -15.57
C TYR A 126 8.00 10.30 -14.88
N GLU A 127 9.11 9.59 -15.16
CA GLU A 127 9.46 8.33 -14.51
C GLU A 127 10.34 8.62 -13.28
N PHE A 128 9.92 8.13 -12.12
CA PHE A 128 10.75 8.16 -10.93
C PHE A 128 11.84 7.08 -10.99
N SER A 129 13.08 7.48 -10.75
CA SER A 129 14.25 6.61 -10.63
C SER A 129 14.38 5.59 -11.78
N PRO A 130 14.52 6.03 -13.04
CA PRO A 130 14.76 5.14 -14.19
C PRO A 130 15.98 4.25 -13.93
N LEU A 131 15.87 2.96 -14.26
CA LEU A 131 16.98 2.03 -14.16
C LEU A 131 18.01 2.36 -15.26
N ARG A 132 19.21 2.78 -14.85
CA ARG A 132 20.32 3.11 -15.75
C ARG A 132 21.54 2.29 -15.38
N PHE A 133 22.10 1.58 -16.36
CA PHE A 133 23.40 0.91 -16.17
C PHE A 133 24.51 1.96 -15.90
N PRO A 134 25.46 1.73 -14.98
CA PRO A 134 25.67 0.53 -14.15
C PRO A 134 24.98 0.58 -12.74
N TRP A 135 24.12 1.54 -12.46
CA TRP A 135 23.55 1.81 -11.14
C TRP A 135 22.37 0.91 -10.79
N ILE A 136 22.62 -0.41 -10.70
CA ILE A 136 21.58 -1.43 -10.36
C ILE A 136 21.06 -1.26 -8.93
N ASN A 137 21.82 -0.66 -8.02
CA ASN A 137 21.41 -0.36 -6.64
C ASN A 137 20.20 0.57 -6.52
N GLN A 138 19.80 1.29 -7.55
CA GLN A 138 18.54 2.04 -7.58
C GLN A 138 17.29 1.14 -7.55
N VAL A 139 17.40 -0.16 -7.82
CA VAL A 139 16.29 -1.14 -7.71
C VAL A 139 15.71 -1.21 -6.30
N LEU A 140 16.49 -0.92 -5.27
CA LEU A 140 16.08 -1.09 -3.87
C LEU A 140 15.03 -0.06 -3.41
N HIS A 141 15.10 1.18 -3.88
CA HIS A 141 14.27 2.29 -3.39
C HIS A 141 13.26 2.70 -4.44
N ARG A 142 12.08 2.07 -4.40
CA ARG A 142 11.00 2.30 -5.36
C ARG A 142 9.91 3.18 -4.74
N ASP A 143 9.25 3.96 -5.57
CA ASP A 143 8.11 4.77 -5.14
C ASP A 143 6.82 3.96 -5.24
N HIS A 144 6.38 3.48 -4.07
CA HIS A 144 5.20 2.63 -3.99
C HIS A 144 3.96 3.41 -3.52
N ARG A 145 4.04 4.74 -3.39
CA ARG A 145 2.91 5.60 -3.02
C ARG A 145 1.88 5.69 -4.14
N LYS A 146 0.65 6.00 -3.77
CA LYS A 146 -0.47 6.27 -4.68
C LYS A 146 -1.20 7.49 -4.18
N ILE A 147 -0.88 8.64 -4.75
CA ILE A 147 -1.39 9.94 -4.33
C ILE A 147 -2.01 10.64 -5.54
N VAL A 148 -3.21 11.16 -5.38
CA VAL A 148 -3.81 12.11 -6.33
C VAL A 148 -4.27 13.32 -5.56
N ILE A 149 -3.91 14.51 -6.01
CA ILE A 149 -4.38 15.77 -5.44
C ILE A 149 -5.08 16.57 -6.52
N ILE A 150 -6.27 17.06 -6.22
CA ILE A 150 -7.07 17.86 -7.15
C ILE A 150 -7.28 19.24 -6.53
N ASP A 151 -6.76 20.26 -7.21
CA ASP A 151 -6.85 21.68 -6.87
C ASP A 151 -6.34 22.05 -5.47
N GLY A 152 -5.56 21.14 -4.83
CA GLY A 152 -5.18 21.27 -3.43
C GLY A 152 -6.35 21.19 -2.45
N GLN A 153 -7.54 20.77 -2.90
CA GLN A 153 -8.76 20.73 -2.08
C GLN A 153 -9.05 19.34 -1.54
N ILE A 154 -8.91 18.32 -2.39
CA ILE A 154 -9.11 16.93 -2.03
C ILE A 154 -7.92 16.07 -2.47
N ALA A 155 -7.69 14.98 -1.76
CA ALA A 155 -6.65 14.03 -2.10
C ALA A 155 -7.15 12.58 -2.01
N TYR A 156 -6.57 11.72 -2.83
CA TYR A 156 -6.80 10.27 -2.81
C TYR A 156 -5.51 9.57 -2.43
N THR A 157 -5.63 8.56 -1.57
CA THR A 157 -4.51 7.67 -1.22
C THR A 157 -4.98 6.26 -0.87
N GLY A 158 -4.09 5.26 -0.98
CA GLY A 158 -4.42 3.87 -0.66
C GLY A 158 -3.57 2.83 -1.43
N GLY A 159 -4.11 1.63 -1.60
CA GLY A 159 -3.39 0.50 -2.20
C GLY A 159 -3.43 0.44 -3.73
N MET A 160 -4.46 1.02 -4.39
CA MET A 160 -4.76 0.82 -5.80
C MET A 160 -3.89 1.66 -6.74
N ASN A 161 -3.29 1.03 -7.73
CA ASN A 161 -2.74 1.70 -8.91
C ASN A 161 -3.84 2.07 -9.93
N VAL A 162 -3.44 2.40 -11.16
CA VAL A 162 -4.37 2.66 -12.26
C VAL A 162 -4.33 1.48 -13.23
N ALA A 163 -5.32 0.59 -13.10
CA ALA A 163 -5.43 -0.61 -13.95
C ALA A 163 -6.84 -1.20 -13.93
N ASP A 164 -7.24 -1.81 -15.06
CA ASP A 164 -8.54 -2.47 -15.25
C ASP A 164 -8.81 -3.59 -14.22
N TYR A 165 -7.76 -4.27 -13.77
CA TYR A 165 -7.94 -5.43 -12.88
C TYR A 165 -8.48 -5.08 -11.49
N TYR A 166 -8.38 -3.82 -11.06
CA TYR A 166 -9.05 -3.38 -9.82
C TYR A 166 -10.58 -3.41 -9.91
N ILE A 167 -11.14 -3.39 -11.15
CA ILE A 167 -12.58 -3.51 -11.40
C ILE A 167 -12.93 -4.93 -11.82
N LYS A 168 -12.19 -5.47 -12.78
CA LYS A 168 -12.55 -6.72 -13.48
C LYS A 168 -11.92 -7.97 -12.88
N GLY A 169 -10.98 -7.80 -11.94
CA GLY A 169 -10.14 -8.89 -11.48
C GLY A 169 -9.21 -9.45 -12.56
N THR A 170 -8.66 -10.63 -12.34
CA THR A 170 -7.85 -11.37 -13.32
C THR A 170 -8.28 -12.84 -13.38
N LYS A 171 -8.07 -13.50 -14.52
CA LYS A 171 -8.35 -14.94 -14.66
C LYS A 171 -7.60 -15.81 -13.65
N GLN A 172 -6.42 -15.34 -13.21
CA GLN A 172 -5.53 -16.12 -12.36
C GLN A 172 -5.84 -15.98 -10.87
N VAL A 173 -6.12 -14.77 -10.37
CA VAL A 173 -6.38 -14.57 -8.95
C VAL A 173 -7.84 -14.36 -8.61
N GLY A 174 -8.73 -14.22 -9.60
CA GLY A 174 -10.15 -13.92 -9.41
C GLY A 174 -10.36 -12.41 -9.17
N GLU A 175 -11.25 -12.08 -8.24
CA GLU A 175 -11.51 -10.70 -7.83
C GLU A 175 -10.23 -10.05 -7.29
N TRP A 176 -10.05 -8.77 -7.61
CA TRP A 176 -8.97 -7.96 -7.04
C TRP A 176 -9.55 -6.96 -6.05
N HIS A 177 -9.48 -7.31 -4.78
CA HIS A 177 -10.01 -6.48 -3.70
C HIS A 177 -8.91 -5.60 -3.12
N ASP A 178 -9.09 -4.27 -3.16
CA ASP A 178 -8.15 -3.30 -2.60
C ASP A 178 -8.89 -2.07 -2.07
N MET A 179 -8.23 -1.23 -1.30
CA MET A 179 -8.79 -0.10 -0.60
C MET A 179 -8.11 1.21 -1.02
N HIS A 180 -8.92 2.25 -1.17
CA HIS A 180 -8.50 3.65 -1.27
C HIS A 180 -9.33 4.51 -0.32
N CYS A 181 -8.88 5.71 -0.06
CA CYS A 181 -9.70 6.74 0.56
C CYS A 181 -9.52 8.08 -0.14
N ARG A 182 -10.57 8.89 -0.10
CA ARG A 182 -10.50 10.32 -0.37
C ARG A 182 -10.46 11.06 0.95
N ILE A 183 -9.55 12.03 1.03
CA ILE A 183 -9.40 12.96 2.15
C ILE A 183 -9.80 14.35 1.67
N ASP A 184 -10.65 15.00 2.44
CA ASP A 184 -11.03 16.40 2.29
C ASP A 184 -10.75 17.10 3.63
N GLY A 185 -9.75 17.96 3.68
CA GLY A 185 -9.28 18.59 4.91
C GLY A 185 -7.82 18.99 4.86
N ASP A 186 -7.26 19.35 6.00
CA ASP A 186 -5.89 19.92 6.07
C ASP A 186 -4.80 18.92 5.68
N GLU A 187 -5.03 17.60 5.83
CA GLU A 187 -4.05 16.60 5.44
C GLU A 187 -3.85 16.49 3.92
N VAL A 188 -4.72 17.10 3.12
CA VAL A 188 -4.48 17.31 1.68
C VAL A 188 -3.17 18.10 1.48
N ASN A 189 -2.90 19.09 2.33
CA ASN A 189 -1.66 19.88 2.28
C ASN A 189 -0.40 19.03 2.54
N THR A 190 -0.50 18.05 3.43
CA THR A 190 0.61 17.13 3.71
C THR A 190 0.88 16.24 2.48
N LEU A 191 -0.15 15.67 1.85
CA LEU A 191 -0.01 14.87 0.62
C LEU A 191 0.50 15.71 -0.55
N GLN A 192 0.04 16.96 -0.68
CA GLN A 192 0.52 17.91 -1.69
C GLN A 192 2.02 18.22 -1.51
N ALA A 193 2.48 18.44 -0.28
CA ALA A 193 3.89 18.69 0.00
C ALA A 193 4.77 17.46 -0.30
N ILE A 194 4.26 16.25 -0.04
CA ILE A 194 4.93 14.99 -0.39
C ILE A 194 5.09 14.91 -1.92
N PHE A 195 4.00 15.10 -2.66
CA PHE A 195 4.02 15.08 -4.13
C PHE A 195 5.00 16.11 -4.72
N LEU A 196 4.89 17.38 -4.33
CA LEU A 196 5.75 18.44 -4.89
C LEU A 196 7.24 18.20 -4.62
N ARG A 197 7.59 17.67 -3.46
CA ARG A 197 8.98 17.33 -3.14
C ARG A 197 9.55 16.26 -4.06
N ILE A 198 8.81 15.18 -4.31
CA ILE A 198 9.27 14.09 -5.17
C ILE A 198 9.21 14.49 -6.65
N TRP A 199 8.19 15.27 -7.04
CA TRP A 199 8.06 15.85 -8.37
C TRP A 199 9.27 16.72 -8.72
N ASN A 200 9.57 17.71 -7.91
CA ASN A 200 10.67 18.65 -8.15
C ASN A 200 12.02 17.94 -8.26
N LYS A 201 12.24 16.94 -7.42
CA LYS A 201 13.44 16.09 -7.48
C LYS A 201 13.53 15.30 -8.78
N THR A 202 12.41 14.74 -9.24
CA THR A 202 12.36 13.84 -10.41
C THR A 202 12.36 14.62 -11.72
N ALA A 203 11.51 15.62 -11.85
CA ALA A 203 11.38 16.46 -13.03
C ALA A 203 12.49 17.52 -13.14
N LYS A 204 13.29 17.72 -12.08
CA LYS A 204 14.28 18.80 -11.96
C LYS A 204 13.64 20.19 -12.15
N GLN A 205 12.47 20.37 -11.60
CA GLN A 205 11.70 21.61 -11.60
C GLN A 205 11.69 22.22 -10.21
N ASN A 206 11.17 23.44 -10.09
CA ASN A 206 10.93 24.13 -8.84
C ASN A 206 9.46 24.58 -8.78
N VAL A 207 8.55 23.62 -8.77
CA VAL A 207 7.10 23.87 -8.67
C VAL A 207 6.77 24.16 -7.21
N HIS A 208 6.28 25.36 -6.93
CA HIS A 208 5.92 25.80 -5.57
C HIS A 208 4.85 26.89 -5.63
N GLY A 209 4.33 27.26 -4.48
CA GLY A 209 3.40 28.36 -4.33
C GLY A 209 2.09 27.95 -3.65
N ALA A 210 1.51 28.94 -2.98
CA ALA A 210 0.30 28.79 -2.19
C ALA A 210 -0.90 28.28 -3.01
N LYS A 211 -0.89 28.52 -4.33
CA LYS A 211 -1.97 28.09 -5.25
C LYS A 211 -2.23 26.57 -5.26
N TYR A 212 -1.28 25.76 -4.83
CA TYR A 212 -1.40 24.32 -4.76
C TYR A 212 -1.93 23.78 -3.42
N TYR A 213 -2.10 24.66 -2.44
CA TYR A 213 -2.49 24.27 -1.09
C TYR A 213 -3.89 24.74 -0.74
N ARG A 214 -4.55 23.94 0.12
CA ARG A 214 -5.87 24.25 0.64
C ARG A 214 -5.86 25.57 1.44
N GLY A 215 -6.96 26.32 1.36
CA GLY A 215 -7.18 27.55 2.13
C GLY A 215 -6.76 28.83 1.44
N VAL A 216 -6.01 28.78 0.34
CA VAL A 216 -5.55 29.97 -0.40
C VAL A 216 -6.55 30.42 -1.48
N ARG A 217 -7.28 29.50 -2.05
CA ARG A 217 -8.42 29.80 -2.94
C ARG A 217 -9.68 29.43 -2.19
N GLY A 218 -10.68 30.27 -2.18
CA GLY A 218 -11.97 29.99 -1.54
C GLY A 218 -12.39 28.55 -1.89
N GLY A 219 -12.65 27.73 -0.88
CA GLY A 219 -13.00 26.33 -1.07
C GLY A 219 -14.27 26.21 -1.91
N TYR A 220 -14.27 25.28 -2.84
CA TYR A 220 -15.48 24.86 -3.54
C TYR A 220 -15.72 23.39 -3.31
N TYR A 221 -16.96 22.99 -3.35
CA TYR A 221 -17.35 21.60 -3.16
C TYR A 221 -17.34 20.87 -4.50
N PHE A 222 -16.89 19.62 -4.47
CA PHE A 222 -17.04 18.69 -5.57
C PHE A 222 -18.41 18.03 -5.48
N GLU A 223 -19.19 18.10 -6.55
CA GLU A 223 -20.53 17.54 -6.60
C GLU A 223 -20.53 16.06 -7.01
N GLY A 224 -21.53 15.30 -6.55
CA GLY A 224 -21.76 13.91 -6.97
C GLY A 224 -20.67 12.92 -6.52
N LEU A 225 -19.79 13.30 -5.59
CA LEU A 225 -18.82 12.40 -5.02
C LEU A 225 -19.45 11.55 -3.89
N LYS A 226 -18.90 10.37 -3.65
CA LYS A 226 -19.33 9.51 -2.54
C LYS A 226 -19.21 10.28 -1.21
N PRO A 227 -20.28 10.40 -0.40
CA PRO A 227 -20.21 11.16 0.84
C PRO A 227 -19.41 10.40 1.93
N ASP A 228 -18.80 11.14 2.85
CA ASP A 228 -18.41 10.63 4.15
C ASP A 228 -19.66 10.54 5.04
N THR A 229 -20.11 9.32 5.29
CA THR A 229 -21.37 9.05 6.01
C THR A 229 -21.24 9.06 7.54
N CYS A 230 -20.04 9.33 8.06
CA CYS A 230 -19.83 9.42 9.49
C CYS A 230 -20.35 10.76 10.05
N ALA A 231 -20.93 10.74 11.23
CA ALA A 231 -21.29 11.97 11.97
C ALA A 231 -20.07 12.86 12.32
N THR A 232 -18.87 12.28 12.22
CA THR A 232 -17.58 12.93 12.42
C THR A 232 -16.99 13.52 11.12
N ALA A 233 -17.72 13.51 10.01
CA ALA A 233 -17.29 14.12 8.75
C ALA A 233 -16.87 15.59 8.96
N GLY A 234 -15.71 16.00 8.43
CA GLY A 234 -15.12 17.31 8.63
C GLY A 234 -14.47 17.55 10.00
N LYS A 235 -14.50 16.55 10.90
CA LYS A 235 -13.92 16.66 12.27
C LYS A 235 -12.99 15.50 12.61
N LYS A 236 -12.62 14.68 11.64
CA LYS A 236 -11.75 13.52 11.88
C LYS A 236 -10.32 13.94 12.13
N MET A 237 -9.67 13.31 13.11
CA MET A 237 -8.24 13.45 13.32
C MET A 237 -7.51 12.52 12.34
N VAL A 238 -6.68 13.11 11.49
CA VAL A 238 -5.89 12.38 10.49
C VAL A 238 -4.43 12.84 10.56
N GLY A 239 -3.50 11.92 10.35
CA GLY A 239 -2.09 12.21 10.18
C GLY A 239 -1.52 11.34 9.06
N ILE A 240 -0.63 11.89 8.24
CA ILE A 240 0.02 11.18 7.14
C ILE A 240 1.40 10.71 7.58
N ILE A 241 1.61 9.41 7.64
CA ILE A 241 2.95 8.85 7.78
C ILE A 241 3.56 8.65 6.40
N ASN A 242 4.69 9.30 6.17
CA ASN A 242 5.41 9.26 4.91
C ASN A 242 6.80 8.67 5.12
N ARG A 243 7.05 7.51 4.54
CA ARG A 243 8.35 6.87 4.58
C ARG A 243 9.18 7.26 3.37
N GLU A 244 10.34 7.83 3.64
CA GLU A 244 11.40 8.05 2.67
C GLU A 244 12.68 7.34 3.11
N PRO A 245 13.36 6.62 2.21
CA PRO A 245 14.50 5.75 2.58
C PRO A 245 15.62 6.45 3.35
N ARG A 246 15.84 7.75 3.13
CA ARG A 246 16.93 8.51 3.74
C ARG A 246 16.53 9.32 4.96
N THR A 247 15.33 9.88 4.98
CA THR A 247 14.89 10.86 5.99
C THR A 247 14.00 10.27 7.07
N THR A 248 12.96 9.49 6.67
CA THR A 248 11.95 8.94 7.58
C THR A 248 11.92 7.41 7.51
N ASN A 249 13.07 6.79 7.36
CA ASN A 249 13.22 5.36 7.03
C ASN A 249 12.63 4.39 8.06
N ARG A 250 12.31 4.83 9.27
CA ARG A 250 11.78 4.00 10.37
C ARG A 250 10.28 4.19 10.61
N ILE A 251 9.65 5.21 10.05
CA ILE A 251 8.31 5.65 10.44
C ILE A 251 7.25 4.55 10.33
N ILE A 252 7.20 3.81 9.22
CA ILE A 252 6.24 2.70 9.03
C ILE A 252 6.46 1.59 10.08
N ARG A 253 7.72 1.23 10.37
CA ARG A 253 8.05 0.23 11.40
C ARG A 253 7.71 0.71 12.80
N THR A 254 7.92 1.98 13.08
CA THR A 254 7.57 2.62 14.36
C THR A 254 6.07 2.62 14.53
N PHE A 255 5.34 3.03 13.50
CA PHE A 255 3.88 3.01 13.50
C PHE A 255 3.32 1.60 13.79
N TYR A 256 3.62 0.60 12.94
CA TYR A 256 3.07 -0.74 13.13
C TYR A 256 3.45 -1.36 14.48
N ALA A 257 4.71 -1.18 14.90
CA ALA A 257 5.13 -1.69 16.21
C ALA A 257 4.43 -0.95 17.37
N GLY A 258 4.27 0.35 17.28
CA GLY A 258 3.55 1.17 18.27
C GLY A 258 2.07 0.79 18.36
N ALA A 259 1.39 0.74 17.22
CA ALA A 259 -0.02 0.34 17.12
C ALA A 259 -0.27 -1.04 17.77
N ILE A 260 0.54 -2.04 17.41
CA ILE A 260 0.41 -3.40 17.93
C ILE A 260 0.77 -3.50 19.43
N ASN A 261 1.83 -2.81 19.87
CA ASN A 261 2.26 -2.88 21.28
C ASN A 261 1.30 -2.16 22.23
N ASN A 262 0.61 -1.11 21.77
CA ASN A 262 -0.29 -0.30 22.58
C ASN A 262 -1.76 -0.76 22.50
N ALA A 263 -2.08 -1.70 21.64
CA ALA A 263 -3.41 -2.31 21.56
C ALA A 263 -3.81 -2.95 22.89
N LYS A 264 -5.07 -2.73 23.30
CA LYS A 264 -5.66 -3.22 24.56
C LYS A 264 -6.61 -4.39 24.32
N ASP A 265 -7.47 -4.28 23.30
CA ASP A 265 -8.59 -5.18 23.08
C ASP A 265 -8.44 -6.01 21.79
N SER A 266 -8.19 -5.35 20.66
CA SER A 266 -8.21 -6.03 19.35
C SER A 266 -7.30 -5.40 18.32
N ILE A 267 -6.78 -6.25 17.44
CA ILE A 267 -6.03 -5.88 16.24
C ILE A 267 -6.60 -6.68 15.08
N LYS A 268 -7.01 -5.98 14.01
CA LYS A 268 -7.35 -6.61 12.74
C LYS A 268 -6.47 -6.07 11.64
N ILE A 269 -5.89 -6.96 10.84
CA ILE A 269 -4.96 -6.63 9.77
C ILE A 269 -5.43 -7.29 8.48
N VAL A 270 -5.43 -6.54 7.38
CA VAL A 270 -5.53 -7.12 6.03
C VAL A 270 -4.27 -6.74 5.26
N THR A 271 -3.61 -7.73 4.68
CA THR A 271 -2.37 -7.50 3.93
C THR A 271 -2.14 -8.60 2.89
N PRO A 272 -1.75 -8.23 1.64
CA PRO A 272 -1.45 -9.22 0.60
C PRO A 272 -0.17 -10.01 0.92
N TYR A 273 0.82 -9.37 1.53
CA TYR A 273 2.16 -9.93 1.73
C TYR A 273 2.54 -9.95 3.21
N PHE A 274 2.15 -11.04 3.88
CA PHE A 274 2.44 -11.25 5.30
C PHE A 274 3.86 -11.81 5.49
N THR A 275 4.88 -11.03 5.06
CA THR A 275 6.30 -11.41 5.15
C THR A 275 7.05 -10.61 6.21
N LEU A 276 6.67 -10.84 7.44
CA LEU A 276 6.97 -10.04 8.62
C LEU A 276 8.47 -9.88 8.94
N ILE A 277 8.89 -8.66 9.27
CA ILE A 277 10.19 -8.41 9.91
C ILE A 277 10.17 -8.83 11.39
N PRO A 278 11.34 -9.15 11.98
CA PRO A 278 11.42 -9.64 13.38
C PRO A 278 10.74 -8.73 14.41
N LYS A 279 10.84 -7.40 14.25
CA LYS A 279 10.22 -6.42 15.17
C LYS A 279 8.70 -6.58 15.21
N ILE A 280 8.04 -6.76 14.07
CA ILE A 280 6.60 -6.93 13.96
C ILE A 280 6.16 -8.31 14.45
N LYS A 281 6.90 -9.38 14.09
CA LYS A 281 6.65 -10.71 14.67
C LYS A 281 6.64 -10.69 16.20
N LYS A 282 7.64 -10.02 16.79
CA LYS A 282 7.74 -9.88 18.26
C LYS A 282 6.57 -9.09 18.83
N ALA A 283 6.14 -8.02 18.16
CA ALA A 283 5.01 -7.19 18.60
C ALA A 283 3.69 -7.99 18.60
N LEU A 284 3.36 -8.70 17.50
CA LEU A 284 2.15 -9.53 17.38
C LEU A 284 2.11 -10.63 18.44
N ARG A 285 3.22 -11.34 18.64
CA ARG A 285 3.33 -12.36 19.70
C ARG A 285 3.09 -11.79 21.10
N LYS A 286 3.63 -10.61 21.39
CA LYS A 286 3.43 -9.94 22.68
C LYS A 286 1.98 -9.48 22.85
N ALA A 287 1.34 -8.98 21.79
CA ALA A 287 -0.06 -8.57 21.84
C ALA A 287 -0.96 -9.77 22.14
N ALA A 288 -0.83 -10.88 21.41
CA ALA A 288 -1.58 -12.11 21.67
C ALA A 288 -1.32 -12.65 23.10
N LYS A 289 -0.06 -12.63 23.58
CA LYS A 289 0.27 -13.03 24.96
C LYS A 289 -0.38 -12.14 26.04
N ARG A 290 -0.66 -10.86 25.71
CA ARG A 290 -1.40 -9.95 26.61
C ARG A 290 -2.92 -10.21 26.63
N GLY A 291 -3.43 -11.11 25.79
CA GLY A 291 -4.86 -11.37 25.62
C GLY A 291 -5.54 -10.49 24.57
N VAL A 292 -4.79 -9.67 23.83
CA VAL A 292 -5.33 -8.90 22.71
C VAL A 292 -5.78 -9.85 21.61
N LYS A 293 -7.02 -9.70 21.12
CA LYS A 293 -7.51 -10.49 19.99
C LYS A 293 -6.85 -10.02 18.70
N VAL A 294 -6.00 -10.86 18.11
CA VAL A 294 -5.27 -10.54 16.88
C VAL A 294 -5.80 -11.38 15.75
N GLU A 295 -6.39 -10.72 14.76
CA GLU A 295 -6.92 -11.34 13.54
C GLU A 295 -6.19 -10.79 12.31
N VAL A 296 -5.74 -11.65 11.42
CA VAL A 296 -5.04 -11.28 10.18
C VAL A 296 -5.74 -11.95 9.01
N MET A 297 -6.06 -11.17 7.98
CA MET A 297 -6.60 -11.69 6.73
C MET A 297 -5.51 -11.66 5.65
N ILE A 298 -5.30 -12.80 5.02
CA ILE A 298 -4.40 -13.02 3.88
C ILE A 298 -5.18 -13.63 2.73
N SER A 299 -4.60 -13.66 1.53
CA SER A 299 -5.23 -14.30 0.38
C SER A 299 -4.72 -15.73 0.18
N GLU A 300 -5.60 -16.60 -0.32
CA GLU A 300 -5.22 -17.95 -0.76
C GLU A 300 -4.32 -17.89 -2.01
N ARG A 301 -4.55 -16.90 -2.87
CA ARG A 301 -3.84 -16.68 -4.12
C ARG A 301 -2.99 -15.40 -4.02
N SER A 302 -1.96 -15.28 -4.86
CA SER A 302 -1.13 -14.08 -4.96
C SER A 302 -0.79 -13.80 -6.42
N ASP A 303 -0.55 -12.53 -6.70
CA ASP A 303 -0.05 -12.02 -7.97
C ASP A 303 1.46 -12.29 -8.16
N ILE A 304 2.20 -12.53 -7.07
CA ILE A 304 3.64 -12.78 -7.10
C ILE A 304 3.91 -14.27 -6.80
N PRO A 305 4.55 -15.02 -7.71
CA PRO A 305 5.00 -16.39 -7.46
C PRO A 305 5.89 -16.49 -6.21
N LEU A 306 5.88 -17.60 -5.50
CA LEU A 306 6.61 -17.87 -4.24
C LEU A 306 6.17 -17.04 -3.03
N THR A 307 5.46 -15.93 -3.22
CA THR A 307 4.92 -15.14 -2.09
C THR A 307 3.98 -15.95 -1.21
N PRO A 308 3.06 -16.78 -1.73
CA PRO A 308 2.20 -17.61 -0.88
C PRO A 308 2.97 -18.47 0.11
N ASP A 309 4.09 -19.07 -0.29
CA ASP A 309 4.89 -19.91 0.61
C ASP A 309 5.43 -19.11 1.81
N CYS A 310 5.94 -17.91 1.54
CA CYS A 310 6.43 -17.00 2.59
C CYS A 310 5.30 -16.50 3.48
N VAL A 311 4.14 -16.17 2.90
CA VAL A 311 2.95 -15.69 3.61
C VAL A 311 2.42 -16.77 4.55
N PHE A 312 2.17 -17.99 4.03
CA PHE A 312 1.68 -19.11 4.83
C PHE A 312 2.67 -19.58 5.89
N TYR A 313 3.98 -19.50 5.62
CA TYR A 313 5.00 -19.79 6.63
C TYR A 313 4.94 -18.81 7.81
N ASN A 314 4.81 -17.51 7.55
CA ASN A 314 4.68 -16.52 8.62
C ASN A 314 3.34 -16.65 9.34
N ALA A 315 2.26 -16.90 8.61
CA ALA A 315 0.92 -17.14 9.15
C ALA A 315 0.93 -18.32 10.13
N HIS A 316 1.48 -19.47 9.71
CA HIS A 316 1.62 -20.64 10.58
C HIS A 316 2.43 -20.36 11.85
N LYS A 317 3.52 -19.58 11.75
CA LYS A 317 4.29 -19.18 12.93
C LYS A 317 3.49 -18.28 13.88
N MET A 318 2.70 -17.35 13.35
CA MET A 318 1.89 -16.46 14.21
C MET A 318 0.71 -17.18 14.83
N MET A 319 0.07 -18.10 14.10
CA MET A 319 -1.01 -18.95 14.59
C MET A 319 -0.61 -19.74 15.84
N LYS A 320 0.63 -20.26 15.92
CA LYS A 320 1.19 -20.93 17.11
C LYS A 320 1.28 -20.01 18.34
N HIS A 321 1.10 -18.73 18.19
CA HIS A 321 1.14 -17.74 19.25
C HIS A 321 -0.21 -17.09 19.52
N GLY A 322 -1.32 -17.70 19.06
CA GLY A 322 -2.68 -17.22 19.31
C GLY A 322 -3.13 -16.09 18.37
N VAL A 323 -2.54 -15.98 17.18
CA VAL A 323 -3.02 -15.09 16.12
C VAL A 323 -3.96 -15.86 15.21
N ASP A 324 -5.20 -15.40 15.05
CA ASP A 324 -6.17 -15.95 14.12
C ASP A 324 -5.84 -15.49 12.71
N VAL A 325 -5.61 -16.43 11.80
CA VAL A 325 -5.32 -16.11 10.39
C VAL A 325 -6.46 -16.58 9.51
N TRP A 326 -7.12 -15.62 8.86
CA TRP A 326 -8.20 -15.84 7.92
C TRP A 326 -7.67 -15.85 6.48
N VAL A 327 -8.06 -16.85 5.70
CA VAL A 327 -7.61 -17.02 4.33
C VAL A 327 -8.76 -16.70 3.38
N TYR A 328 -8.67 -15.57 2.68
CA TYR A 328 -9.68 -15.11 1.72
C TYR A 328 -9.62 -15.89 0.41
N ARG A 329 -10.76 -16.42 -0.02
CA ARG A 329 -10.88 -17.33 -1.18
C ARG A 329 -11.33 -16.71 -2.49
N PRO A 330 -12.25 -15.73 -2.51
CA PRO A 330 -12.84 -15.26 -3.78
C PRO A 330 -11.83 -14.73 -4.78
N GLY A 331 -10.72 -14.18 -4.26
CA GLY A 331 -9.71 -13.57 -5.12
C GLY A 331 -8.46 -13.15 -4.39
N PHE A 332 -7.83 -12.07 -4.85
CA PHE A 332 -6.65 -11.49 -4.25
C PHE A 332 -7.01 -10.26 -3.43
N HIS A 333 -6.89 -10.36 -2.12
CA HIS A 333 -7.14 -9.25 -1.19
C HIS A 333 -5.86 -8.42 -1.05
N HIS A 334 -5.74 -7.40 -1.88
CA HIS A 334 -4.55 -6.55 -1.95
C HIS A 334 -4.60 -5.35 -1.00
N THR A 335 -5.59 -5.26 -0.12
CA THR A 335 -5.76 -4.18 0.87
C THR A 335 -4.64 -4.16 1.90
N LYS A 336 -4.23 -2.96 2.32
CA LYS A 336 -3.20 -2.72 3.34
C LYS A 336 -3.77 -1.84 4.44
N ILE A 337 -4.40 -2.47 5.42
CA ILE A 337 -5.05 -1.79 6.55
C ILE A 337 -4.71 -2.47 7.88
N ILE A 338 -4.73 -1.67 8.91
CA ILE A 338 -4.77 -2.15 10.29
C ILE A 338 -5.86 -1.36 11.03
N MET A 339 -6.60 -2.06 11.88
CA MET A 339 -7.60 -1.48 12.78
C MET A 339 -7.24 -1.90 14.20
N VAL A 340 -7.27 -0.97 15.14
CA VAL A 340 -6.88 -1.21 16.54
C VAL A 340 -7.97 -0.70 17.47
N ASP A 341 -8.42 -1.59 18.36
CA ASP A 341 -9.36 -1.33 19.45
C ASP A 341 -10.67 -0.64 19.03
N GLY A 342 -11.04 -0.70 17.74
CA GLY A 342 -12.17 0.03 17.20
C GLY A 342 -12.01 1.56 17.21
N LYS A 343 -10.81 2.09 17.52
CA LYS A 343 -10.55 3.52 17.74
C LYS A 343 -9.86 4.21 16.59
N PHE A 344 -8.89 3.54 15.97
CA PHE A 344 -8.17 4.08 14.83
C PHE A 344 -7.86 3.00 13.79
N CYS A 345 -7.60 3.45 12.58
CA CYS A 345 -7.25 2.59 11.46
C CYS A 345 -6.24 3.28 10.52
N THR A 346 -5.73 2.53 9.53
CA THR A 346 -4.96 3.12 8.43
C THR A 346 -5.47 2.66 7.08
N VAL A 347 -5.31 3.53 6.09
CA VAL A 347 -5.41 3.22 4.67
C VAL A 347 -4.19 3.80 3.98
N GLY A 348 -3.49 3.00 3.16
CA GLY A 348 -2.30 3.50 2.47
C GLY A 348 -1.63 2.47 1.57
N SER A 349 -0.38 2.75 1.21
CA SER A 349 0.38 1.95 0.26
C SER A 349 1.22 0.85 0.91
N ALA A 350 1.55 0.97 2.20
CA ALA A 350 2.52 0.13 2.87
C ALA A 350 2.02 -1.27 3.19
N ASN A 351 2.62 -2.28 2.59
CA ASN A 351 2.41 -3.68 2.94
C ASN A 351 3.06 -4.02 4.29
N LEU A 352 2.55 -5.06 4.94
CA LEU A 352 3.15 -5.60 6.16
C LEU A 352 4.32 -6.55 5.81
N ASP A 353 5.25 -6.08 5.00
CA ASP A 353 6.38 -6.83 4.49
C ASP A 353 7.73 -6.14 4.72
N ALA A 354 8.82 -6.87 4.46
CA ALA A 354 10.17 -6.36 4.66
C ALA A 354 10.52 -5.24 3.67
N ARG A 355 9.94 -5.25 2.46
CA ARG A 355 10.23 -4.29 1.42
C ARG A 355 9.65 -2.92 1.75
N SER A 356 8.34 -2.84 2.01
CA SER A 356 7.67 -1.61 2.43
C SER A 356 8.28 -1.02 3.70
N MET A 357 8.68 -1.87 4.65
CA MET A 357 9.24 -1.40 5.92
C MET A 357 10.69 -0.94 5.86
N ARG A 358 11.46 -1.30 4.83
CA ARG A 358 12.92 -1.05 4.80
C ARG A 358 13.41 -0.27 3.60
N PHE A 359 12.74 -0.38 2.45
CA PHE A 359 13.31 0.08 1.18
C PHE A 359 12.47 1.11 0.45
N ASP A 360 11.15 0.88 0.27
CA ASP A 360 10.34 1.68 -0.62
C ASP A 360 9.91 3.02 0.01
N TYR A 361 9.58 3.98 -0.84
CA TYR A 361 8.78 5.15 -0.47
C TYR A 361 7.34 4.67 -0.27
N GLU A 362 6.77 4.95 0.87
CA GLU A 362 5.42 4.52 1.26
C GLU A 362 4.71 5.65 2.00
N GLU A 363 3.40 5.65 1.94
CA GLU A 363 2.57 6.53 2.76
C GLU A 363 1.33 5.80 3.26
N ASN A 364 0.87 6.18 4.46
CA ASN A 364 -0.41 5.75 5.00
C ASN A 364 -1.09 6.92 5.70
N ALA A 365 -2.40 7.07 5.47
CA ALA A 365 -3.24 7.88 6.32
C ALA A 365 -3.56 7.11 7.61
N VAL A 366 -3.22 7.68 8.75
CA VAL A 366 -3.63 7.22 10.08
C VAL A 366 -4.88 8.01 10.46
N ILE A 367 -5.99 7.31 10.60
CA ILE A 367 -7.31 7.90 10.81
C ILE A 367 -7.76 7.53 12.21
N VAL A 368 -7.80 8.52 13.11
CA VAL A 368 -8.23 8.36 14.49
C VAL A 368 -9.71 8.74 14.56
N ASP A 369 -10.55 7.79 14.18
CA ASP A 369 -12.00 7.95 14.12
C ASP A 369 -12.70 6.58 14.28
N PRO A 370 -13.49 6.39 15.34
CA PRO A 370 -14.19 5.13 15.59
C PRO A 370 -15.21 4.78 14.49
N CYS A 371 -15.84 5.78 13.84
CA CYS A 371 -16.81 5.52 12.78
C CYS A 371 -16.14 4.94 11.53
N THR A 372 -15.06 5.56 11.05
CA THR A 372 -14.26 5.04 9.93
C THR A 372 -13.68 3.66 10.24
N THR A 373 -13.19 3.49 11.48
CA THR A 373 -12.66 2.19 11.92
C THR A 373 -13.75 1.11 11.92
N ARG A 374 -14.97 1.45 12.29
CA ARG A 374 -16.14 0.54 12.23
C ARG A 374 -16.47 0.15 10.79
N GLN A 375 -16.48 1.09 9.85
CA GLN A 375 -16.71 0.79 8.43
C GLN A 375 -15.71 -0.25 7.90
N LEU A 376 -14.43 -0.14 8.28
CA LEU A 376 -13.41 -1.13 7.93
C LEU A 376 -13.60 -2.46 8.67
N ASN A 377 -14.01 -2.43 9.92
CA ASN A 377 -14.37 -3.64 10.67
C ASN A 377 -15.53 -4.38 10.00
N ASP A 378 -16.56 -3.66 9.56
CA ASP A 378 -17.70 -4.25 8.86
C ASP A 378 -17.29 -4.89 7.53
N MET A 379 -16.37 -4.27 6.80
CA MET A 379 -15.75 -4.87 5.60
C MET A 379 -15.01 -6.16 6.00
N PHE A 380 -14.15 -6.11 7.01
CA PHE A 380 -13.40 -7.27 7.47
C PHE A 380 -14.32 -8.45 7.84
N GLU A 381 -15.41 -8.19 8.58
CA GLU A 381 -16.37 -9.24 8.96
C GLU A 381 -17.16 -9.79 7.76
N ARG A 382 -17.47 -8.97 6.75
CA ARG A 382 -18.07 -9.46 5.48
C ARG A 382 -17.10 -10.38 4.73
N ASP A 383 -15.83 -10.00 4.63
CA ASP A 383 -14.81 -10.76 3.92
C ASP A 383 -14.41 -12.03 4.70
N LYS A 384 -14.47 -11.98 6.01
CA LYS A 384 -14.29 -13.13 6.89
C LYS A 384 -15.31 -14.24 6.62
N LYS A 385 -16.55 -13.90 6.29
CA LYS A 385 -17.58 -14.89 5.88
C LYS A 385 -17.23 -15.62 4.57
N LYS A 386 -16.38 -15.03 3.73
CA LYS A 386 -15.86 -15.62 2.48
C LYS A 386 -14.48 -16.27 2.68
N SER A 387 -13.97 -16.27 3.89
CA SER A 387 -12.67 -16.80 4.27
C SER A 387 -12.80 -18.04 5.14
N PHE A 388 -11.73 -18.77 5.31
CA PHE A 388 -11.65 -19.83 6.32
C PHE A 388 -10.52 -19.55 7.30
N LEU A 389 -10.66 -20.05 8.52
CA LEU A 389 -9.61 -19.97 9.53
C LEU A 389 -8.49 -20.96 9.16
N LEU A 390 -7.25 -20.47 9.10
CA LEU A 390 -6.09 -21.29 8.83
C LEU A 390 -5.89 -22.32 9.94
N THR A 391 -5.77 -23.59 9.55
CA THR A 391 -5.48 -24.70 10.48
C THR A 391 -4.08 -25.29 10.22
N PRO A 392 -3.51 -26.03 11.19
CA PRO A 392 -2.25 -26.74 10.98
C PRO A 392 -2.31 -27.75 9.82
N GLU A 393 -3.48 -28.36 9.60
CA GLU A 393 -3.70 -29.34 8.53
C GLU A 393 -3.65 -28.63 7.17
N TYR A 394 -4.38 -27.52 7.02
CA TYR A 394 -4.35 -26.74 5.78
C TYR A 394 -2.96 -26.17 5.49
N TRP A 395 -2.25 -25.70 6.49
CA TRP A 395 -0.87 -25.27 6.35
C TRP A 395 0.01 -26.34 5.69
N LYS A 396 -0.11 -27.60 6.12
CA LYS A 396 0.67 -28.70 5.53
C LYS A 396 0.38 -28.86 4.02
N THR A 397 -0.83 -28.57 3.57
CA THR A 397 -1.18 -28.62 2.15
C THR A 397 -0.63 -27.46 1.31
N GLN A 398 -0.26 -26.35 1.94
CA GLN A 398 0.29 -25.15 1.26
C GLN A 398 1.81 -25.17 1.12
N ARG A 399 2.50 -26.14 1.69
CA ARG A 399 3.96 -26.27 1.54
C ARG A 399 4.35 -26.57 0.10
N THR A 400 5.48 -26.01 -0.35
CA THR A 400 6.02 -26.23 -1.70
C THR A 400 6.33 -27.69 -2.00
N GLY A 401 6.31 -28.07 -3.28
CA GLY A 401 6.43 -29.44 -3.74
C GLY A 401 7.70 -30.20 -3.27
N TRP A 402 8.83 -29.49 -3.09
CA TRP A 402 10.07 -30.12 -2.61
C TRP A 402 10.08 -30.46 -1.10
N GLN A 403 9.12 -29.92 -0.33
CA GLN A 403 8.94 -30.19 1.10
C GLN A 403 7.70 -31.04 1.42
N LYS A 404 6.90 -31.44 0.42
CA LYS A 404 5.65 -32.17 0.65
C LYS A 404 5.89 -33.68 0.72
N PRO A 405 5.33 -34.38 1.72
CA PRO A 405 5.22 -35.85 1.66
C PRO A 405 4.44 -36.24 0.40
N ARG A 406 4.84 -37.33 -0.26
CA ARG A 406 4.19 -37.84 -1.48
C ARG A 406 2.67 -38.04 -1.33
N GLU A 407 2.20 -38.46 -0.17
CA GLU A 407 0.79 -38.72 0.15
C GLU A 407 -0.13 -37.49 0.10
N LEU A 408 0.39 -36.31 0.37
CA LEU A 408 -0.40 -35.07 0.29
C LEU A 408 -0.60 -34.55 -1.15
N ASN A 409 0.17 -35.08 -2.11
CA ASN A 409 -0.03 -34.77 -3.53
C ASN A 409 -1.24 -35.52 -4.14
N ILE A 410 -1.65 -36.63 -3.53
CA ILE A 410 -2.77 -37.46 -4.02
C ILE A 410 -4.11 -36.78 -3.75
N ALA A 411 -4.29 -36.13 -2.60
CA ALA A 411 -5.52 -35.41 -2.25
C ALA A 411 -5.81 -34.17 -3.14
N ARG A 412 -4.80 -33.68 -3.88
CA ARG A 412 -4.94 -32.58 -4.86
C ARG A 412 -5.13 -33.06 -6.29
N SER A 413 -4.89 -34.34 -6.56
CA SER A 413 -4.95 -34.92 -7.90
C SER A 413 -6.36 -35.31 -8.35
N THR A 414 -7.38 -35.05 -7.56
CA THR A 414 -8.80 -35.24 -7.96
C THR A 414 -9.31 -34.16 -8.94
N THR A 415 -8.49 -33.18 -9.29
CA THR A 415 -8.67 -32.38 -10.49
C THR A 415 -7.57 -32.75 -11.48
N GLU A 416 -7.94 -33.24 -12.63
CA GLU A 416 -7.17 -33.86 -13.73
C GLU A 416 -6.01 -32.99 -14.31
N GLU A 417 -5.15 -32.36 -13.52
CA GLU A 417 -4.03 -31.57 -14.03
C GLU A 417 -2.66 -32.15 -13.61
N ASN A 418 -1.87 -32.48 -14.62
CA ASN A 418 -0.49 -32.95 -14.54
C ASN A 418 0.38 -31.99 -13.67
N PRO A 419 1.15 -32.52 -12.68
CA PRO A 419 2.07 -31.71 -11.85
C PRO A 419 3.09 -30.87 -12.61
N ALA A 420 3.50 -31.31 -13.80
CA ALA A 420 4.36 -30.54 -14.71
C ALA A 420 3.65 -29.31 -15.29
N ARG A 421 2.37 -29.42 -15.66
CA ARG A 421 1.55 -28.27 -16.07
C ARG A 421 1.28 -27.30 -14.92
N ARG A 422 1.18 -27.80 -13.68
CA ARG A 422 1.07 -26.95 -12.49
C ARG A 422 2.32 -26.11 -12.22
N ARG A 423 3.52 -26.61 -12.51
CA ARG A 423 4.74 -25.79 -12.43
C ARG A 423 4.73 -24.68 -13.47
N GLU A 424 4.27 -24.94 -14.67
CA GLU A 424 4.13 -23.90 -15.70
C GLU A 424 3.03 -22.87 -15.37
N THR A 425 1.91 -23.30 -14.78
CA THR A 425 0.83 -22.39 -14.34
C THR A 425 1.19 -21.61 -13.06
N TYR A 426 2.00 -22.19 -12.18
CA TYR A 426 2.45 -21.52 -10.94
C TYR A 426 3.48 -20.41 -11.22
N TYR A 427 4.22 -20.51 -12.33
CA TYR A 427 5.16 -19.48 -12.82
C TYR A 427 4.54 -18.55 -13.86
N ALA A 428 3.30 -18.81 -14.26
CA ALA A 428 2.56 -17.88 -15.09
C ALA A 428 2.07 -16.74 -14.19
N GLU A 429 2.78 -15.62 -14.19
CA GLU A 429 2.35 -14.43 -13.46
C GLU A 429 0.94 -14.02 -13.87
N PRO A 430 0.04 -13.73 -12.91
CA PRO A 430 -1.30 -13.25 -13.20
C PRO A 430 -1.23 -11.96 -14.01
N GLY A 431 -1.78 -12.01 -15.20
CA GLY A 431 -1.87 -10.84 -16.06
C GLY A 431 -0.61 -10.47 -16.84
N ILE A 432 0.47 -11.26 -16.76
CA ILE A 432 1.64 -11.12 -17.64
C ILE A 432 1.49 -12.10 -18.81
N SER A 433 1.59 -11.58 -20.06
CA SER A 433 1.56 -12.43 -21.24
C SER A 433 2.76 -13.38 -21.25
N ARG A 434 2.62 -14.53 -21.98
CA ARG A 434 3.71 -15.51 -22.13
C ARG A 434 4.99 -14.87 -22.69
N GLU A 435 4.83 -13.88 -23.57
CA GLU A 435 5.93 -13.11 -24.15
C GLU A 435 6.60 -12.20 -23.12
N ALA A 436 5.82 -11.55 -22.26
CA ALA A 436 6.36 -10.71 -21.18
C ALA A 436 7.09 -11.55 -20.11
N GLN A 437 6.61 -12.76 -19.84
CA GLN A 437 7.31 -13.72 -18.95
C GLN A 437 8.65 -14.17 -19.57
N GLN A 438 8.66 -14.46 -20.85
CA GLN A 438 9.92 -14.78 -21.57
C GLN A 438 10.87 -13.59 -21.56
N GLU A 439 10.35 -12.38 -21.71
CA GLU A 439 11.15 -11.16 -21.66
C GLU A 439 11.73 -10.90 -20.27
N ILE A 440 10.96 -11.11 -19.20
CA ILE A 440 11.45 -11.03 -17.81
C ILE A 440 12.53 -12.08 -17.57
N LYS A 441 12.31 -13.34 -18.00
CA LYS A 441 13.34 -14.39 -17.91
C LYS A 441 14.58 -14.03 -18.70
N ARG A 442 14.43 -13.44 -19.89
CA ARG A 442 15.54 -12.97 -20.72
C ARG A 442 16.29 -11.82 -20.06
N ILE A 443 15.58 -10.87 -19.45
CA ILE A 443 16.20 -9.76 -18.71
C ILE A 443 16.97 -10.28 -17.51
N LEU A 444 16.35 -11.14 -16.67
CA LEU A 444 17.00 -11.74 -15.51
C LEU A 444 18.20 -12.63 -15.88
N TRP A 445 18.09 -13.38 -16.97
CA TRP A 445 19.19 -14.15 -17.54
C TRP A 445 20.34 -13.24 -18.00
N ASN A 446 20.03 -12.18 -18.74
CA ASN A 446 21.02 -11.23 -19.23
C ASN A 446 21.69 -10.47 -18.07
N GLU A 447 20.96 -10.14 -16.99
CA GLU A 447 21.52 -9.53 -15.80
C GLU A 447 22.46 -10.49 -15.06
N ARG A 448 22.09 -11.79 -14.96
CA ARG A 448 22.93 -12.83 -14.38
C ARG A 448 24.23 -13.03 -15.21
N MET A 449 24.11 -13.13 -16.52
CA MET A 449 25.27 -13.27 -17.42
C MET A 449 26.18 -12.05 -17.37
N LYS A 450 25.63 -10.83 -17.24
CA LYS A 450 26.44 -9.60 -17.04
C LYS A 450 27.13 -9.57 -15.69
N ALA A 451 26.49 -10.07 -14.63
CA ALA A 451 27.10 -10.16 -13.31
C ALA A 451 28.23 -11.21 -13.26
N GLU A 452 28.06 -12.33 -13.97
CA GLU A 452 29.10 -13.38 -14.12
C GLU A 452 30.27 -12.84 -14.97
N ALA A 453 30.01 -12.19 -16.10
CA ALA A 453 31.05 -11.58 -16.94
C ALA A 453 31.83 -10.48 -16.20
N LYS A 454 31.18 -9.74 -15.29
CA LYS A 454 31.86 -8.76 -14.45
C LYS A 454 32.79 -9.41 -13.41
N LYS A 455 32.37 -10.52 -12.79
CA LYS A 455 33.20 -11.30 -11.89
C LYS A 455 34.45 -11.86 -12.60
N ASP A 456 34.25 -12.35 -13.84
CA ASP A 456 35.33 -12.84 -14.67
C ASP A 456 36.32 -11.74 -15.06
N ALA A 457 35.81 -10.54 -15.38
CA ALA A 457 36.65 -9.37 -15.71
C ALA A 457 37.40 -8.83 -14.49
N GLU A 458 36.80 -8.85 -13.28
CA GLU A 458 37.48 -8.51 -12.03
C GLU A 458 38.55 -9.55 -11.70
N SER A 459 38.25 -10.85 -11.84
CA SER A 459 39.24 -11.96 -11.66
C SER A 459 40.40 -11.90 -12.64
N LEU A 460 40.16 -11.44 -13.88
CA LEU A 460 41.22 -11.23 -14.89
C LEU A 460 42.06 -10.00 -14.52
N LYS A 461 41.48 -8.89 -14.05
CA LYS A 461 42.25 -7.72 -13.59
C LYS A 461 43.17 -8.05 -12.41
N ASP A 462 42.68 -8.84 -11.47
CA ASP A 462 43.52 -9.28 -10.32
C ASP A 462 44.67 -10.19 -10.74
N LYS A 463 44.50 -10.97 -11.82
CA LYS A 463 45.57 -11.80 -12.40
C LYS A 463 46.57 -11.02 -13.25
N PHE A 464 46.22 -9.82 -13.74
CA PHE A 464 47.15 -8.97 -14.50
C PHE A 464 47.88 -7.95 -13.62
N ASN A 465 47.43 -7.74 -12.36
CA ASN A 465 48.06 -6.84 -11.38
C ASN A 465 48.88 -7.60 -10.32
N SER A 466 48.99 -8.92 -10.43
CA SER A 466 49.89 -9.80 -9.68
C SER A 466 51.02 -10.30 -10.60
#